data_abe3d768b5d09d85ef61ee9122583965
#
_entry.id   abe3d768b5d09d85ef61ee9122583965
#
_cell.length_a   1.000
_cell.length_b   1.000
_cell.length_c   1.000
_cell.angle_alpha   90.00
_cell.angle_beta   90.00
_cell.angle_gamma   90.00
#
_symmetry.space_group_name_H-M   'P 1'
#
loop_
_entity.id
_entity.type
_entity.pdbx_description
1 polymer ?
#
loop_
_entity_poly.entity_id
_entity_poly.type
_entity_poly.pdbx_seq_one_letter_code
_entity_poly.pdbx_strand_id
1 'polypeptide(L)'
;MIRRLEALFIVVMLAAAHGGQSLRAQARPDFTGVWTDYVDPQQTAGGRGGGPGTALDLPFTADARQRVESYRKLVGPTGDTPGAYCLGPGMPALLFGGATYPMEIIHKTEQITIIHELHNDVRRLYIGSRNVPEADRLPGRNGYSAARWDGDTLVVETTKLVEQVDQRYPHSDRARVVERYRSPRDRAASACSSST
;
A
#
# COMPACT_ATOMS: atom_id res chain seq x y z
N MET A 1 18.64 -55.69 33.48
CA MET A 1 17.46 -54.99 32.89
C MET A 1 17.31 -53.53 33.28
N ILE A 2 18.12 -53.01 34.19
CA ILE A 2 17.98 -51.65 34.75
C ILE A 2 18.71 -50.58 33.91
N ARG A 3 19.74 -50.93 33.14
CA ARG A 3 20.51 -49.96 32.34
C ARG A 3 19.84 -49.36 31.09
N ARG A 4 18.75 -49.95 30.61
CA ARG A 4 17.98 -49.46 29.45
C ARG A 4 16.92 -48.41 29.78
N LEU A 5 16.49 -48.31 31.04
CA LEU A 5 15.52 -47.31 31.46
C LEU A 5 16.15 -45.93 31.67
N GLU A 6 17.39 -45.89 32.15
CA GLU A 6 18.08 -44.58 32.38
C GLU A 6 18.43 -43.86 31.08
N ALA A 7 18.76 -44.60 30.01
CA ALA A 7 19.04 -43.96 28.71
C ALA A 7 17.77 -43.37 28.08
N LEU A 8 16.59 -43.92 28.35
CA LEU A 8 15.31 -43.42 27.82
C LEU A 8 14.88 -42.13 28.52
N PHE A 9 15.17 -42.00 29.83
CA PHE A 9 14.85 -40.79 30.59
C PHE A 9 15.73 -39.57 30.19
N ILE A 10 16.99 -39.79 29.86
CA ILE A 10 17.90 -38.73 29.44
C ILE A 10 17.51 -38.20 28.05
N VAL A 11 17.07 -39.05 27.12
CA VAL A 11 16.62 -38.65 25.80
C VAL A 11 15.32 -37.83 25.85
N VAL A 12 14.38 -38.15 26.73
CA VAL A 12 13.14 -37.41 26.94
C VAL A 12 13.40 -36.06 27.59
N MET A 13 14.35 -35.96 28.52
CA MET A 13 14.71 -34.69 29.17
C MET A 13 15.47 -33.73 28.21
N LEU A 14 16.28 -34.26 27.29
CA LEU A 14 16.95 -33.42 26.28
C LEU A 14 15.97 -32.88 25.19
N ALA A 15 14.92 -33.61 24.88
CA ALA A 15 13.89 -33.16 23.95
C ALA A 15 13.01 -32.04 24.53
N ALA A 16 12.81 -31.99 25.84
CA ALA A 16 12.03 -30.96 26.53
C ALA A 16 12.79 -29.60 26.63
N ALA A 17 14.12 -29.61 26.54
CA ALA A 17 14.92 -28.38 26.63
C ALA A 17 14.98 -27.55 25.34
N HIS A 18 14.51 -28.06 24.20
CA HIS A 18 14.51 -27.36 22.91
C HIS A 18 13.14 -26.76 22.52
N GLY A 19 12.13 -26.89 23.39
CA GLY A 19 10.73 -26.50 23.13
C GLY A 19 10.36 -25.08 23.53
N GLY A 20 11.30 -24.21 23.86
CA GLY A 20 11.01 -22.90 24.47
C GLY A 20 11.37 -21.65 23.66
N GLN A 21 11.57 -21.73 22.38
CA GLN A 21 11.53 -20.52 21.55
C GLN A 21 10.08 -20.13 21.32
N SER A 22 9.52 -19.35 22.27
CA SER A 22 8.34 -18.56 22.00
C SER A 22 8.60 -17.77 20.75
N LEU A 23 8.03 -18.15 19.61
CA LEU A 23 7.86 -17.27 18.47
C LEU A 23 7.10 -16.07 19.02
N ARG A 24 7.82 -15.03 19.47
CA ARG A 24 7.21 -13.72 19.75
C ARG A 24 6.53 -13.36 18.45
N ALA A 25 5.21 -13.47 18.44
CA ALA A 25 4.42 -12.94 17.36
C ALA A 25 4.86 -11.47 17.24
N GLN A 26 5.55 -11.14 16.17
CA GLN A 26 6.04 -9.79 15.93
C GLN A 26 4.82 -8.89 15.90
N ALA A 27 4.77 -7.93 16.82
CA ALA A 27 3.63 -7.04 16.92
C ALA A 27 3.49 -6.31 15.59
N ARG A 28 2.31 -6.43 14.98
CA ARG A 28 2.00 -5.74 13.73
C ARG A 28 2.20 -4.23 13.92
N PRO A 29 2.82 -3.55 12.96
CA PRO A 29 3.03 -2.11 13.07
C PRO A 29 1.70 -1.37 13.13
N ASP A 30 1.63 -0.35 13.98
CA ASP A 30 0.56 0.64 13.98
C ASP A 30 0.97 1.80 13.06
N PHE A 31 0.13 2.06 12.06
CA PHE A 31 0.34 3.15 11.11
C PHE A 31 -0.40 4.44 11.50
N THR A 32 -1.08 4.48 12.64
CA THR A 32 -1.83 5.67 13.08
C THR A 32 -0.92 6.89 13.13
N GLY A 33 -1.38 8.00 12.57
CA GLY A 33 -0.66 9.27 12.60
C GLY A 33 -0.79 10.08 11.31
N VAL A 34 -0.12 11.21 11.31
CA VAL A 34 0.00 12.07 10.13
C VAL A 34 1.34 11.77 9.44
N TRP A 35 1.28 11.53 8.16
CA TRP A 35 2.42 11.11 7.34
C TRP A 35 2.64 12.08 6.20
N THR A 36 3.90 12.36 5.91
CA THR A 36 4.32 13.13 4.73
C THR A 36 5.42 12.38 4.02
N ASP A 37 5.73 12.77 2.80
CA ASP A 37 6.88 12.24 2.10
C ASP A 37 8.18 12.52 2.87
N TYR A 38 9.01 11.51 2.93
CA TYR A 38 10.39 11.70 3.33
C TYR A 38 11.18 12.25 2.13
N VAL A 39 11.61 13.48 2.27
CA VAL A 39 12.53 14.10 1.30
C VAL A 39 13.95 13.86 1.80
N ASP A 40 14.71 13.04 1.07
CA ASP A 40 16.13 12.85 1.36
C ASP A 40 16.88 14.19 1.17
N PRO A 41 17.50 14.72 2.23
CA PRO A 41 18.24 15.98 2.14
C PRO A 41 19.37 15.95 1.09
N GLN A 42 19.87 14.77 0.73
CA GLN A 42 20.92 14.60 -0.29
C GLN A 42 20.35 14.58 -1.72
N GLN A 43 19.05 14.38 -1.89
CA GLN A 43 18.38 14.34 -3.19
C GLN A 43 17.72 15.69 -3.58
N THR A 44 17.85 16.73 -2.76
CA THR A 44 17.21 18.04 -2.97
C THR A 44 17.79 18.87 -4.11
N ALA A 45 18.81 18.40 -4.83
CA ALA A 45 19.39 19.10 -5.98
C ALA A 45 18.51 19.11 -7.24
N GLY A 46 17.36 18.46 -7.23
CA GLY A 46 16.45 18.32 -8.37
C GLY A 46 15.02 18.74 -8.04
N GLY A 47 14.77 20.01 -7.84
CA GLY A 47 13.44 20.67 -7.96
C GLY A 47 12.29 20.09 -7.11
N ARG A 48 11.61 20.94 -6.37
CA ARG A 48 10.29 20.66 -5.77
C ARG A 48 9.34 20.10 -6.85
N GLY A 49 8.91 18.87 -6.71
CA GLY A 49 7.92 18.27 -7.59
C GLY A 49 8.33 16.95 -8.25
N GLY A 50 9.49 16.43 -7.92
CA GLY A 50 9.99 15.17 -8.45
C GLY A 50 10.15 14.07 -7.40
N GLY A 51 9.06 13.67 -6.73
CA GLY A 51 9.05 12.33 -6.15
C GLY A 51 9.29 11.29 -7.25
N PRO A 52 9.59 10.00 -6.93
CA PRO A 52 9.88 8.95 -7.92
C PRO A 52 8.74 8.67 -8.90
N GLY A 53 8.03 9.67 -9.34
CA GLY A 53 6.87 9.64 -10.21
C GLY A 53 6.76 10.81 -11.18
N THR A 54 7.78 11.65 -11.33
CA THR A 54 7.77 12.61 -12.44
C THR A 54 7.90 11.84 -13.74
N ALA A 55 6.76 11.69 -14.43
CA ALA A 55 6.68 11.01 -15.72
C ALA A 55 7.33 9.61 -15.68
N LEU A 56 6.78 8.70 -14.90
CA LEU A 56 6.98 7.29 -15.19
C LEU A 56 6.62 7.13 -16.66
N ASP A 57 7.61 6.77 -17.47
CA ASP A 57 7.39 6.37 -18.84
C ASP A 57 6.68 5.00 -18.80
N LEU A 58 5.38 5.09 -18.47
CA LEU A 58 4.56 3.90 -18.29
C LEU A 58 4.42 3.22 -19.67
N PRO A 59 4.64 1.93 -19.77
CA PRO A 59 4.50 1.19 -21.01
C PRO A 59 3.02 1.02 -21.37
N PHE A 60 2.37 2.10 -21.75
CA PHE A 60 0.98 2.07 -22.18
C PHE A 60 0.79 1.17 -23.41
N THR A 61 -0.29 0.40 -23.41
CA THR A 61 -0.76 -0.27 -24.61
C THR A 61 -1.16 0.74 -25.69
N ALA A 62 -1.22 0.34 -26.93
CA ALA A 62 -1.67 1.21 -28.04
C ALA A 62 -3.09 1.73 -27.78
N ASP A 63 -3.99 0.88 -27.31
CA ASP A 63 -5.36 1.24 -26.94
C ASP A 63 -5.40 2.32 -25.84
N ALA A 64 -4.62 2.14 -24.77
CA ALA A 64 -4.55 3.13 -23.69
C ALA A 64 -4.04 4.50 -24.19
N ARG A 65 -3.01 4.51 -25.05
CA ARG A 65 -2.52 5.76 -25.66
C ARG A 65 -3.58 6.46 -26.49
N GLN A 66 -4.30 5.71 -27.32
CA GLN A 66 -5.36 6.23 -28.16
C GLN A 66 -6.49 6.85 -27.33
N ARG A 67 -6.92 6.18 -26.26
CA ARG A 67 -7.96 6.68 -25.35
C ARG A 67 -7.54 7.97 -24.66
N VAL A 68 -6.32 8.01 -24.13
CA VAL A 68 -5.75 9.22 -23.49
C VAL A 68 -5.65 10.36 -24.48
N GLU A 69 -5.19 10.11 -25.71
CA GLU A 69 -5.08 11.12 -26.74
C GLU A 69 -6.46 11.66 -27.16
N SER A 70 -7.45 10.77 -27.35
CA SER A 70 -8.82 11.15 -27.67
C SER A 70 -9.44 12.00 -26.55
N TYR A 71 -9.23 11.62 -25.28
CA TYR A 71 -9.66 12.41 -24.14
C TYR A 71 -8.98 13.79 -24.10
N ARG A 72 -7.68 13.87 -24.31
CA ARG A 72 -6.95 15.15 -24.34
C ARG A 72 -7.41 16.07 -25.46
N LYS A 73 -7.73 15.54 -26.62
CA LYS A 73 -8.30 16.31 -27.74
C LYS A 73 -9.68 16.87 -27.38
N LEU A 74 -10.49 16.10 -26.65
CA LEU A 74 -11.82 16.52 -26.22
C LEU A 74 -11.78 17.64 -25.18
N VAL A 75 -10.96 17.48 -24.12
CA VAL A 75 -10.96 18.40 -22.97
C VAL A 75 -9.96 19.57 -23.10
N GLY A 76 -8.92 19.39 -23.92
CA GLY A 76 -7.84 20.38 -24.06
C GLY A 76 -8.31 21.78 -24.38
N PRO A 77 -9.26 21.98 -25.35
CA PRO A 77 -9.76 23.31 -25.70
C PRO A 77 -10.52 24.03 -24.59
N THR A 78 -11.18 23.28 -23.70
CA THR A 78 -12.06 23.83 -22.66
C THR A 78 -11.43 23.77 -21.26
N GLY A 79 -10.42 22.93 -21.06
CA GLY A 79 -9.90 22.63 -19.72
C GLY A 79 -10.88 21.87 -18.84
N ASP A 80 -11.88 21.26 -19.43
CA ASP A 80 -13.03 20.62 -18.76
C ASP A 80 -12.66 19.24 -18.19
N THR A 81 -11.78 19.23 -17.22
CA THR A 81 -11.25 18.02 -16.58
C THR A 81 -11.91 17.79 -15.22
N PRO A 82 -11.97 16.56 -14.71
CA PRO A 82 -12.49 16.28 -13.37
C PRO A 82 -11.87 17.13 -12.27
N GLY A 83 -10.58 17.42 -12.36
CA GLY A 83 -9.88 18.29 -11.42
C GLY A 83 -10.40 19.74 -11.42
N ALA A 84 -10.92 20.24 -12.53
CA ALA A 84 -11.56 21.55 -12.59
C ALA A 84 -12.88 21.60 -11.77
N TYR A 85 -13.46 20.43 -11.50
CA TYR A 85 -14.67 20.26 -10.66
C TYR A 85 -14.37 19.71 -9.27
N CYS A 86 -13.15 19.87 -8.78
CA CYS A 86 -12.73 19.39 -7.46
C CYS A 86 -12.86 17.87 -7.27
N LEU A 87 -12.90 17.10 -8.34
CA LEU A 87 -12.85 15.64 -8.25
C LEU A 87 -11.41 15.18 -8.05
N GLY A 88 -11.19 14.44 -6.99
CA GLY A 88 -9.88 13.87 -6.69
C GLY A 88 -9.41 12.88 -7.76
N PRO A 89 -8.10 12.67 -7.90
CA PRO A 89 -7.53 11.83 -8.95
C PRO A 89 -7.91 10.35 -8.80
N GLY A 90 -8.23 9.89 -7.57
CA GLY A 90 -8.45 8.48 -7.31
C GLY A 90 -7.20 7.63 -7.41
N MET A 91 -7.36 6.31 -7.32
CA MET A 91 -6.27 5.35 -7.45
C MET A 91 -5.94 5.08 -8.93
N PRO A 92 -4.69 4.81 -9.29
CA PRO A 92 -3.49 4.82 -8.46
C PRO A 92 -2.83 6.20 -8.29
N ALA A 93 -3.40 7.25 -8.87
CA ALA A 93 -2.77 8.58 -8.88
C ALA A 93 -2.55 9.16 -7.47
N LEU A 94 -3.42 8.84 -6.51
CA LEU A 94 -3.23 9.22 -5.11
C LEU A 94 -1.90 8.73 -4.50
N LEU A 95 -1.38 7.59 -4.98
CA LEU A 95 -0.11 7.06 -4.47
C LEU A 95 1.11 7.84 -4.95
N PHE A 96 1.00 8.51 -6.09
CA PHE A 96 2.15 9.12 -6.76
C PHE A 96 2.05 10.64 -6.86
N GLY A 97 0.85 11.18 -6.89
CA GLY A 97 0.62 12.62 -7.05
C GLY A 97 0.28 13.34 -5.74
N GLY A 98 -0.21 12.57 -4.75
CA GLY A 98 -0.54 13.09 -3.41
C GLY A 98 0.65 13.17 -2.46
N ALA A 99 1.78 12.64 -2.86
CA ALA A 99 2.95 12.46 -2.01
C ALA A 99 3.52 13.76 -1.41
N THR A 100 3.26 14.91 -1.99
CA THR A 100 3.67 16.21 -1.45
C THR A 100 2.71 16.78 -0.40
N TYR A 101 1.56 16.15 -0.21
CA TYR A 101 0.54 16.58 0.74
C TYR A 101 0.46 15.57 1.88
N PRO A 102 0.22 16.03 3.13
CA PRO A 102 0.05 15.14 4.25
C PRO A 102 -1.12 14.17 4.05
N MET A 103 -1.03 13.03 4.70
CA MET A 103 -2.15 12.12 4.86
C MET A 103 -2.29 11.72 6.33
N GLU A 104 -3.52 11.58 6.80
CA GLU A 104 -3.83 11.01 8.10
C GLU A 104 -4.20 9.55 7.94
N ILE A 105 -3.59 8.69 8.76
CA ILE A 105 -3.92 7.27 8.83
C ILE A 105 -4.57 6.98 10.17
N ILE A 106 -5.79 6.47 10.13
CA ILE A 106 -6.55 5.97 11.28
C ILE A 106 -6.56 4.45 11.20
N HIS A 107 -5.73 3.80 12.02
CA HIS A 107 -5.59 2.34 12.02
C HIS A 107 -6.49 1.72 13.11
N LYS A 108 -7.46 0.92 12.68
CA LYS A 108 -8.29 0.04 13.53
C LYS A 108 -8.03 -1.41 13.16
N THR A 109 -8.43 -2.34 14.04
CA THR A 109 -8.17 -3.79 13.89
C THR A 109 -8.63 -4.34 12.52
N GLU A 110 -9.80 -3.94 12.06
CA GLU A 110 -10.42 -4.48 10.85
C GLU A 110 -10.53 -3.47 9.71
N GLN A 111 -10.07 -2.24 9.92
CA GLN A 111 -10.11 -1.20 8.90
C GLN A 111 -9.01 -0.16 9.15
N ILE A 112 -8.32 0.20 8.07
CA ILE A 112 -7.49 1.39 8.05
C ILE A 112 -8.17 2.41 7.15
N THR A 113 -8.30 3.64 7.65
CA THR A 113 -8.79 4.78 6.88
C THR A 113 -7.62 5.71 6.61
N ILE A 114 -7.40 6.05 5.35
CA ILE A 114 -6.40 7.00 4.91
C ILE A 114 -7.15 8.21 4.36
N ILE A 115 -6.88 9.37 4.95
CA ILE A 115 -7.42 10.66 4.53
C ILE A 115 -6.28 11.44 3.92
N HIS A 116 -6.35 11.67 2.62
CA HIS A 116 -5.39 12.49 1.91
C HIS A 116 -5.83 13.96 2.00
N GLU A 117 -4.92 14.87 2.35
CA GLU A 117 -5.21 16.31 2.36
C GLU A 117 -5.55 16.80 0.95
N LEU A 118 -4.85 16.28 -0.05
CA LEU A 118 -5.14 16.58 -1.45
C LEU A 118 -6.56 16.10 -1.82
N HIS A 119 -7.42 17.04 -2.17
CA HIS A 119 -8.83 16.84 -2.54
C HIS A 119 -9.71 16.20 -1.44
N ASN A 120 -9.24 16.08 -0.20
CA ASN A 120 -9.93 15.36 0.89
C ASN A 120 -10.34 13.93 0.51
N ASP A 121 -9.49 13.26 -0.26
CA ASP A 121 -9.77 11.92 -0.74
C ASP A 121 -9.64 10.90 0.39
N VAL A 122 -10.63 10.04 0.56
CA VAL A 122 -10.69 9.06 1.64
C VAL A 122 -10.66 7.65 1.09
N ARG A 123 -9.65 6.88 1.51
CA ARG A 123 -9.55 5.44 1.23
C ARG A 123 -9.84 4.62 2.47
N ARG A 124 -10.52 3.50 2.29
CA ARG A 124 -10.72 2.50 3.35
C ARG A 124 -10.11 1.19 2.91
N LEU A 125 -9.19 0.68 3.75
CA LEU A 125 -8.56 -0.62 3.58
C LEU A 125 -9.28 -1.60 4.52
N TYR A 126 -9.94 -2.59 3.98
CA TYR A 126 -10.74 -3.55 4.75
C TYR A 126 -9.91 -4.78 5.11
N ILE A 127 -9.85 -5.13 6.39
CA ILE A 127 -9.02 -6.22 6.93
C ILE A 127 -9.94 -7.31 7.49
N GLY A 128 -9.61 -8.58 7.22
CA GLY A 128 -10.30 -9.72 7.81
C GLY A 128 -11.79 -9.75 7.50
N SER A 129 -12.63 -9.78 8.54
CA SER A 129 -14.09 -9.89 8.43
C SER A 129 -14.78 -8.69 7.79
N ARG A 130 -14.11 -7.54 7.71
CA ARG A 130 -14.62 -6.37 6.99
C ARG A 130 -14.53 -6.51 5.48
N ASN A 131 -13.76 -7.46 4.96
CA ASN A 131 -13.76 -7.74 3.53
C ASN A 131 -15.09 -8.38 3.12
N VAL A 132 -15.73 -7.80 2.11
CA VAL A 132 -16.93 -8.38 1.52
C VAL A 132 -16.55 -9.25 0.30
N PRO A 133 -17.39 -10.24 -0.07
CA PRO A 133 -17.22 -11.01 -1.30
C PRO A 133 -17.05 -10.10 -2.52
N GLU A 134 -16.33 -10.57 -3.52
CA GLU A 134 -16.03 -9.74 -4.69
C GLU A 134 -17.29 -9.26 -5.43
N ALA A 135 -18.36 -10.07 -5.42
CA ALA A 135 -19.63 -9.71 -6.05
C ALA A 135 -20.31 -8.50 -5.40
N ASP A 136 -20.04 -8.27 -4.09
CA ASP A 136 -20.66 -7.20 -3.31
C ASP A 136 -19.81 -5.93 -3.28
N ARG A 137 -18.63 -5.94 -3.92
CA ARG A 137 -17.74 -4.79 -3.98
C ARG A 137 -18.20 -3.80 -5.02
N LEU A 138 -18.43 -2.57 -4.59
CA LEU A 138 -18.85 -1.50 -5.49
C LEU A 138 -17.64 -0.87 -6.19
N PRO A 139 -17.76 -0.55 -7.49
CA PRO A 139 -16.71 0.18 -8.21
C PRO A 139 -16.66 1.65 -7.79
N GLY A 140 -15.48 2.25 -7.93
CA GLY A 140 -15.29 3.66 -7.62
C GLY A 140 -13.93 4.17 -8.09
N ARG A 141 -13.68 5.48 -7.99
CA ARG A 141 -12.38 6.09 -8.37
C ARG A 141 -11.24 5.56 -7.49
N ASN A 142 -11.51 5.30 -6.20
CA ASN A 142 -10.56 4.70 -5.27
C ASN A 142 -10.62 3.17 -5.24
N GLY A 143 -11.58 2.56 -5.96
CA GLY A 143 -11.80 1.13 -5.97
C GLY A 143 -12.17 0.56 -4.60
N TYR A 144 -12.06 -0.76 -4.48
CA TYR A 144 -12.21 -1.50 -3.24
C TYR A 144 -10.85 -2.06 -2.81
N SER A 145 -10.37 -1.69 -1.62
CA SER A 145 -9.08 -2.08 -1.10
C SER A 145 -9.21 -3.16 -0.02
N ALA A 146 -8.96 -4.42 -0.40
CA ALA A 146 -8.86 -5.55 0.52
C ALA A 146 -7.45 -5.63 1.08
N ALA A 147 -7.32 -5.75 2.40
CA ALA A 147 -6.04 -5.80 3.07
C ALA A 147 -5.86 -7.09 3.89
N ARG A 148 -4.64 -7.57 3.98
CA ARG A 148 -4.24 -8.69 4.83
C ARG A 148 -2.83 -8.48 5.37
N TRP A 149 -2.56 -9.05 6.51
CA TRP A 149 -1.23 -9.09 7.07
C TRP A 149 -0.44 -10.29 6.53
N ASP A 150 0.80 -10.03 6.18
CA ASP A 150 1.82 -11.00 5.81
C ASP A 150 3.03 -10.73 6.71
N GLY A 151 3.06 -11.42 7.87
CA GLY A 151 3.98 -11.07 8.95
C GLY A 151 3.72 -9.66 9.48
N ASP A 152 4.73 -8.81 9.40
CA ASP A 152 4.72 -7.38 9.75
C ASP A 152 4.32 -6.44 8.60
N THR A 153 4.11 -7.00 7.42
CA THR A 153 3.77 -6.26 6.21
C THR A 153 2.26 -6.28 5.98
N LEU A 154 1.65 -5.10 5.85
CA LEU A 154 0.27 -4.99 5.36
C LEU A 154 0.29 -5.03 3.83
N VAL A 155 -0.33 -6.05 3.25
CA VAL A 155 -0.52 -6.19 1.81
C VAL A 155 -1.93 -5.76 1.46
N VAL A 156 -2.06 -4.79 0.58
CA VAL A 156 -3.34 -4.24 0.13
C VAL A 156 -3.50 -4.53 -1.35
N GLU A 157 -4.65 -5.05 -1.71
CA GLU A 157 -5.07 -5.25 -3.08
C GLU A 157 -6.29 -4.40 -3.39
N THR A 158 -6.15 -3.49 -4.35
CA THR A 158 -7.25 -2.63 -4.80
C THR A 158 -7.74 -3.08 -6.16
N THR A 159 -9.03 -3.36 -6.23
CA THR A 159 -9.79 -3.76 -7.41
C THR A 159 -11.04 -2.90 -7.58
N LYS A 160 -11.89 -3.19 -8.55
CA LYS A 160 -13.14 -2.43 -8.77
C LYS A 160 -12.88 -0.92 -9.01
N LEU A 161 -11.79 -0.61 -9.65
CA LEU A 161 -11.54 0.73 -10.15
C LEU A 161 -12.48 1.02 -11.32
N VAL A 162 -13.04 2.21 -11.38
CA VAL A 162 -13.71 2.67 -12.61
C VAL A 162 -12.65 3.02 -13.65
N GLU A 163 -12.95 2.85 -14.92
CA GLU A 163 -12.05 3.27 -15.99
C GLU A 163 -11.77 4.78 -15.87
N GLN A 164 -10.50 5.16 -15.95
CA GLN A 164 -10.06 6.55 -15.91
C GLN A 164 -8.99 6.80 -16.97
N VAL A 165 -9.26 7.75 -17.84
CA VAL A 165 -8.32 8.24 -18.87
C VAL A 165 -7.91 9.70 -18.61
N ASP A 166 -8.54 10.33 -17.63
CA ASP A 166 -8.45 11.74 -17.27
C ASP A 166 -7.25 12.06 -16.38
N GLN A 167 -6.54 11.06 -15.92
CA GLN A 167 -5.44 11.24 -15.00
C GLN A 167 -4.09 10.81 -15.58
N ARG A 168 -3.05 11.12 -14.83
CA ARG A 168 -1.65 10.82 -15.19
C ARG A 168 -1.39 9.32 -15.35
N TYR A 169 -2.18 8.48 -14.70
CA TYR A 169 -2.06 7.02 -14.69
C TYR A 169 -3.36 6.39 -15.24
N PRO A 170 -3.62 6.52 -16.54
CA PRO A 170 -4.84 6.00 -17.14
C PRO A 170 -4.90 4.47 -17.00
N HIS A 171 -6.08 3.98 -16.71
CA HIS A 171 -6.31 2.56 -16.51
C HIS A 171 -7.74 2.17 -16.85
N SER A 172 -7.96 0.88 -17.11
CA SER A 172 -9.29 0.31 -17.30
C SER A 172 -9.92 -0.11 -15.97
N ASP A 173 -11.17 -0.50 -16.00
CA ASP A 173 -11.93 -1.10 -14.90
C ASP A 173 -11.35 -2.45 -14.41
N ARG A 174 -10.49 -3.09 -15.24
CA ARG A 174 -9.78 -4.33 -14.89
C ARG A 174 -8.46 -4.10 -14.17
N ALA A 175 -8.11 -2.85 -13.90
CA ALA A 175 -6.88 -2.52 -13.21
C ALA A 175 -6.87 -3.11 -11.80
N ARG A 176 -5.69 -3.54 -11.37
CA ARG A 176 -5.41 -4.08 -10.05
C ARG A 176 -4.15 -3.41 -9.50
N VAL A 177 -4.23 -2.87 -8.31
CA VAL A 177 -3.10 -2.22 -7.63
C VAL A 177 -2.74 -3.05 -6.40
N VAL A 178 -1.46 -3.36 -6.24
CA VAL A 178 -0.96 -4.08 -5.06
C VAL A 178 0.05 -3.19 -4.35
N GLU A 179 -0.22 -2.92 -3.08
CA GLU A 179 0.61 -2.10 -2.20
C GLU A 179 1.13 -2.93 -1.03
N ARG A 180 2.30 -2.56 -0.51
CA ARG A 180 2.89 -3.17 0.69
C ARG A 180 3.35 -2.08 1.63
N TYR A 181 2.76 -2.05 2.83
CA TYR A 181 3.07 -1.10 3.88
C TYR A 181 3.91 -1.77 4.95
N ARG A 182 5.03 -1.14 5.30
CA ARG A 182 5.96 -1.56 6.36
C ARG A 182 6.32 -0.37 7.23
N SER A 183 6.60 -0.62 8.51
CA SER A 183 7.11 0.43 9.39
C SER A 183 8.57 0.77 9.05
N PRO A 184 8.95 2.06 8.99
CA PRO A 184 10.35 2.46 8.80
C PRO A 184 11.29 1.96 9.91
N ARG A 185 10.77 1.71 11.12
CA ARG A 185 11.57 1.24 12.27
C ARG A 185 12.22 -0.12 12.02
N ASP A 186 11.62 -0.94 11.17
CA ASP A 186 12.15 -2.27 10.86
C ASP A 186 13.38 -2.21 9.95
N ARG A 187 13.54 -1.15 9.17
CA ARG A 187 14.76 -0.91 8.36
C ARG A 187 15.97 -0.54 9.22
N ALA A 188 15.78 0.21 10.30
CA ALA A 188 16.86 0.61 11.19
C ALA A 188 17.41 -0.59 12.00
N ALA A 189 16.54 -1.52 12.40
CA ALA A 189 16.92 -2.73 13.12
C ALA A 189 17.72 -3.70 12.24
N SER A 190 17.36 -3.88 10.97
CA SER A 190 18.08 -4.75 10.04
C SER A 190 19.42 -4.17 9.58
N ALA A 191 19.57 -2.85 9.52
CA ALA A 191 20.84 -2.21 9.17
C ALA A 191 21.87 -2.29 10.32
N CYS A 192 21.43 -2.36 11.58
CA CYS A 192 22.30 -2.45 12.75
C CYS A 192 22.81 -3.89 13.01
N SER A 193 22.15 -4.92 12.47
CA SER A 193 22.53 -6.32 12.65
C SER A 193 23.55 -6.85 11.63
N SER A 194 23.86 -6.07 10.59
CA SER A 194 24.82 -6.45 9.52
C SER A 194 26.23 -5.88 9.70
N SER A 195 26.53 -5.24 10.83
CA SER A 195 27.82 -4.61 11.12
C SER A 195 28.51 -5.19 12.37
N THR A 196 28.43 -6.51 12.57
CA THR A 196 29.24 -7.24 13.58
C THR A 196 30.04 -8.34 12.91
#